data_6cb71482888b9235422a4480fbe50daf
#
_entry.id   6cb71482888b9235422a4480fbe50daf
#
_cell.length_a   1.000
_cell.length_b   1.000
_cell.length_c   1.000
_cell.angle_alpha   90.00
_cell.angle_beta   90.00
_cell.angle_gamma   90.00
#
_symmetry.space_group_name_H-M   'P 1'
#
loop_
_entity.id
_entity.type
_entity.pdbx_description
1 polymer ?
#
loop_
_entity_poly.entity_id
_entity_poly.type
_entity_poly.pdbx_seq_one_letter_code
_entity_poly.pdbx_strand_id
1 'polypeptide(L)'
;WRDGAEPPLPTQPSVAFGISCAQAELGGELPQAADYRAAPLCSGDPDELFAKLAAMPGEKVAKVKVGLWEAVRDGMVVNLLLEAIPDLQLRLDANRAWTPVKALQFAKYVNPGYRQRIAFLEEPCKSRDDSREFSQQTGIAIAWDESLREADFRFVAEPGVRAVVIKPTLTGSLQKVQQQVAAAHALGLSAVISSSIESSLGLTQLARIAAWLTPQTIPGLDTLALMGAQLVRAWPESTLPIFNADELEQLL
;
A
#
# COMPACT_ATOMS: atom_id res chain seq x y z
N TRP A 1 15.56 27.39 -6.37
CA TRP A 1 16.22 26.26 -7.03
C TRP A 1 16.87 26.64 -8.35
N ARG A 2 16.17 27.38 -9.21
CA ARG A 2 16.78 27.92 -10.44
C ARG A 2 18.02 28.78 -10.14
N ASP A 3 18.02 29.43 -8.98
CA ASP A 3 19.10 30.33 -8.53
C ASP A 3 20.11 29.63 -7.60
N GLY A 4 20.05 28.30 -7.48
CA GLY A 4 20.93 27.52 -6.60
C GLY A 4 20.60 27.62 -5.10
N ALA A 5 19.45 28.22 -4.74
CA ALA A 5 18.98 28.25 -3.36
C ALA A 5 18.34 26.92 -2.96
N GLU A 6 18.57 26.49 -1.74
CA GLU A 6 17.87 25.34 -1.12
C GLU A 6 16.79 25.86 -0.17
N PRO A 7 15.57 26.10 -0.64
CA PRO A 7 14.50 26.51 0.25
C PRO A 7 14.14 25.37 1.21
N PRO A 8 13.63 25.69 2.41
CA PRO A 8 13.14 24.67 3.33
C PRO A 8 12.03 23.85 2.66
N LEU A 9 11.97 22.56 2.98
CA LEU A 9 10.92 21.70 2.45
C LEU A 9 9.53 22.22 2.88
N PRO A 10 8.55 22.24 1.97
CA PRO A 10 7.19 22.66 2.31
C PRO A 10 6.57 21.78 3.39
N THR A 11 5.61 22.35 4.13
CA THR A 11 4.87 21.64 5.17
C THR A 11 3.87 20.62 4.59
N GLN A 12 3.43 20.80 3.35
CA GLN A 12 2.55 19.86 2.66
C GLN A 12 3.29 18.56 2.31
N PRO A 13 2.84 17.39 2.81
CA PRO A 13 3.56 16.15 2.65
C PRO A 13 3.86 15.77 1.20
N SER A 14 2.88 15.90 0.30
CA SER A 14 3.05 15.54 -1.11
C SER A 14 4.08 16.40 -1.82
N VAL A 15 4.12 17.70 -1.53
CA VAL A 15 5.11 18.62 -2.10
C VAL A 15 6.49 18.35 -1.50
N ALA A 16 6.59 18.17 -0.19
CA ALA A 16 7.85 17.81 0.47
C ALA A 16 8.42 16.49 -0.07
N PHE A 17 7.56 15.50 -0.29
CA PHE A 17 7.97 14.23 -0.90
C PHE A 17 8.50 14.43 -2.31
N GLY A 18 7.72 15.08 -3.19
CA GLY A 18 8.11 15.30 -4.58
C GLY A 18 9.45 16.02 -4.71
N ILE A 19 9.65 17.08 -3.92
CA ILE A 19 10.91 17.84 -3.90
C ILE A 19 12.08 16.99 -3.42
N SER A 20 11.95 16.35 -2.25
CA SER A 20 13.04 15.55 -1.69
C SER A 20 13.38 14.33 -2.57
N CYS A 21 12.38 13.75 -3.22
CA CYS A 21 12.58 12.64 -4.16
C CYS A 21 13.31 13.10 -5.42
N ALA A 22 12.92 14.26 -5.97
CA ALA A 22 13.61 14.86 -7.12
C ALA A 22 15.07 15.21 -6.79
N GLN A 23 15.33 15.79 -5.63
CA GLN A 23 16.70 16.08 -5.15
C GLN A 23 17.53 14.81 -5.04
N ALA A 24 17.00 13.77 -4.37
CA ALA A 24 17.68 12.49 -4.22
C ALA A 24 17.96 11.80 -5.58
N GLU A 25 17.06 11.97 -6.53
CA GLU A 25 17.25 11.43 -7.87
C GLU A 25 18.31 12.17 -8.66
N LEU A 26 18.30 13.51 -8.65
CA LEU A 26 19.30 14.35 -9.30
C LEU A 26 20.68 14.23 -8.65
N GLY A 27 20.73 14.06 -7.32
CA GLY A 27 21.94 13.83 -6.57
C GLY A 27 22.50 12.41 -6.68
N GLY A 28 21.77 11.48 -7.32
CA GLY A 28 22.17 10.08 -7.43
C GLY A 28 22.00 9.26 -6.14
N GLU A 29 21.30 9.79 -5.14
CA GLU A 29 21.02 9.10 -3.88
C GLU A 29 19.91 8.06 -4.01
N LEU A 30 18.93 8.30 -4.88
CA LEU A 30 17.86 7.35 -5.16
C LEU A 30 18.37 6.25 -6.10
N PRO A 31 18.45 4.97 -5.67
CA PRO A 31 18.95 3.89 -6.50
C PRO A 31 18.20 3.73 -7.82
N GLN A 32 18.89 3.25 -8.85
CA GLN A 32 18.27 3.01 -10.18
C GLN A 32 17.43 1.73 -10.19
N ALA A 33 17.77 0.74 -9.35
CA ALA A 33 17.00 -0.50 -9.23
C ALA A 33 15.58 -0.20 -8.75
N ALA A 34 14.60 -0.82 -9.38
CA ALA A 34 13.19 -0.63 -9.06
C ALA A 34 12.47 -1.98 -8.92
N ASP A 35 11.54 -2.05 -7.99
CA ASP A 35 10.63 -3.18 -7.84
C ASP A 35 9.28 -2.84 -8.48
N TYR A 36 9.10 -3.31 -9.70
CA TYR A 36 7.86 -3.14 -10.45
C TYR A 36 6.82 -4.22 -10.17
N ARG A 37 7.14 -5.21 -9.31
CA ARG A 37 6.09 -6.09 -8.82
C ARG A 37 5.07 -5.24 -8.08
N ALA A 38 3.81 -5.50 -8.30
CA ALA A 38 2.75 -4.82 -7.59
C ALA A 38 1.70 -5.84 -7.14
N ALA A 39 1.33 -5.80 -5.86
CA ALA A 39 0.16 -6.54 -5.41
C ALA A 39 -1.07 -5.96 -6.13
N PRO A 40 -1.75 -6.72 -7.01
CA PRO A 40 -2.88 -6.20 -7.74
C PRO A 40 -3.96 -5.71 -6.79
N LEU A 41 -4.49 -4.52 -7.07
CA LEU A 41 -5.63 -3.96 -6.35
C LEU A 41 -6.91 -4.57 -6.92
N CYS A 42 -7.60 -5.30 -6.08
CA CYS A 42 -8.77 -6.07 -6.45
C CYS A 42 -10.03 -5.51 -5.78
N SER A 43 -11.02 -5.19 -6.59
CA SER A 43 -12.36 -4.84 -6.17
C SER A 43 -13.33 -5.30 -7.27
N GLY A 44 -14.59 -5.63 -6.93
CA GLY A 44 -15.58 -5.98 -7.93
C GLY A 44 -16.11 -7.40 -7.86
N ASP A 45 -16.37 -8.00 -9.03
CA ASP A 45 -16.99 -9.32 -9.14
C ASP A 45 -16.04 -10.43 -8.70
N PRO A 46 -16.46 -11.34 -7.79
CA PRO A 46 -15.63 -12.44 -7.31
C PRO A 46 -15.12 -13.39 -8.39
N ASP A 47 -15.91 -13.62 -9.45
CA ASP A 47 -15.52 -14.55 -10.53
C ASP A 47 -14.40 -13.94 -11.39
N GLU A 48 -14.47 -12.63 -11.67
CA GLU A 48 -13.40 -11.90 -12.36
C GLU A 48 -12.12 -11.87 -11.52
N LEU A 49 -12.26 -11.62 -10.23
CA LEU A 49 -11.14 -11.64 -9.28
C LEU A 49 -10.48 -13.02 -9.23
N PHE A 50 -11.27 -14.08 -9.17
CA PHE A 50 -10.75 -15.43 -9.16
C PHE A 50 -9.92 -15.73 -10.41
N ALA A 51 -10.44 -15.44 -11.60
CA ALA A 51 -9.72 -15.68 -12.85
C ALA A 51 -8.38 -14.91 -12.89
N LYS A 52 -8.40 -13.63 -12.51
CA LYS A 52 -7.20 -12.77 -12.43
C LYS A 52 -6.17 -13.35 -11.47
N LEU A 53 -6.58 -13.68 -10.24
CA LEU A 53 -5.68 -14.12 -9.18
C LEU A 53 -5.13 -15.53 -9.41
N ALA A 54 -5.95 -16.44 -9.94
CA ALA A 54 -5.51 -17.78 -10.28
C ALA A 54 -4.44 -17.79 -11.39
N ALA A 55 -4.53 -16.86 -12.35
CA ALA A 55 -3.60 -16.71 -13.46
C ALA A 55 -2.30 -15.97 -13.09
N MET A 56 -2.17 -15.41 -11.89
CA MET A 56 -0.95 -14.68 -11.49
C MET A 56 0.28 -15.59 -11.54
N PRO A 57 1.38 -15.14 -12.17
CA PRO A 57 2.65 -15.85 -12.13
C PRO A 57 3.39 -15.64 -10.81
N GLY A 58 4.21 -16.62 -10.40
CA GLY A 58 5.09 -16.51 -9.24
C GLY A 58 4.37 -16.40 -7.91
N GLU A 59 4.85 -15.54 -7.03
CA GLU A 59 4.26 -15.32 -5.71
C GLU A 59 2.93 -14.57 -5.82
N LYS A 60 1.87 -15.21 -5.35
CA LYS A 60 0.51 -14.66 -5.43
C LYS A 60 0.18 -13.84 -4.20
N VAL A 61 0.47 -12.55 -4.25
CA VAL A 61 0.05 -11.57 -3.23
C VAL A 61 -0.88 -10.56 -3.88
N ALA A 62 -2.09 -10.39 -3.34
CA ALA A 62 -3.07 -9.45 -3.85
C ALA A 62 -3.67 -8.59 -2.73
N LYS A 63 -4.03 -7.35 -3.06
CA LYS A 63 -4.78 -6.46 -2.17
C LYS A 63 -6.25 -6.49 -2.56
N VAL A 64 -7.13 -6.87 -1.62
CA VAL A 64 -8.58 -6.90 -1.83
C VAL A 64 -9.24 -5.85 -0.96
N LYS A 65 -10.03 -4.98 -1.60
CA LYS A 65 -10.88 -4.02 -0.89
C LYS A 65 -12.06 -4.76 -0.25
N VAL A 66 -12.22 -4.55 1.05
CA VAL A 66 -13.35 -5.03 1.86
C VAL A 66 -14.03 -3.84 2.53
N GLY A 67 -15.20 -4.03 3.11
CA GLY A 67 -15.93 -2.93 3.73
C GLY A 67 -16.76 -2.08 2.77
N LEU A 68 -16.70 -2.37 1.46
CA LEU A 68 -17.57 -1.76 0.45
C LEU A 68 -18.97 -2.40 0.43
N TRP A 69 -19.07 -3.62 0.90
CA TRP A 69 -20.27 -4.44 0.95
C TRP A 69 -20.57 -4.88 2.39
N GLU A 70 -21.54 -5.75 2.57
CA GLU A 70 -21.78 -6.35 3.89
C GLU A 70 -20.59 -7.23 4.32
N ALA A 71 -20.18 -7.10 5.57
CA ALA A 71 -19.01 -7.80 6.12
C ALA A 71 -19.10 -9.33 5.99
N VAL A 72 -20.32 -9.88 6.05
CA VAL A 72 -20.59 -11.31 5.81
C VAL A 72 -20.22 -11.70 4.39
N ARG A 73 -20.64 -10.91 3.38
CA ARG A 73 -20.31 -11.14 1.98
C ARG A 73 -18.80 -11.07 1.73
N ASP A 74 -18.15 -10.04 2.29
CA ASP A 74 -16.70 -9.89 2.17
C ASP A 74 -15.96 -11.10 2.77
N GLY A 75 -16.40 -11.58 3.93
CA GLY A 75 -15.84 -12.79 4.55
C GLY A 75 -16.02 -14.05 3.70
N MET A 76 -17.18 -14.22 3.09
CA MET A 76 -17.45 -15.35 2.18
C MET A 76 -16.57 -15.29 0.93
N VAL A 77 -16.42 -14.11 0.31
CA VAL A 77 -15.57 -13.91 -0.88
C VAL A 77 -14.10 -14.19 -0.55
N VAL A 78 -13.60 -13.64 0.54
CA VAL A 78 -12.23 -13.90 1.00
C VAL A 78 -12.00 -15.38 1.25
N ASN A 79 -12.94 -16.05 1.91
CA ASN A 79 -12.87 -17.50 2.16
C ASN A 79 -12.81 -18.30 0.87
N LEU A 80 -13.69 -17.99 -0.11
CA LEU A 80 -13.71 -18.66 -1.41
C LEU A 80 -12.40 -18.48 -2.18
N LEU A 81 -11.84 -17.27 -2.22
CA LEU A 81 -10.57 -17.00 -2.88
C LEU A 81 -9.41 -17.79 -2.23
N LEU A 82 -9.35 -17.83 -0.91
CA LEU A 82 -8.34 -18.57 -0.18
C LEU A 82 -8.50 -20.09 -0.30
N GLU A 83 -9.72 -20.60 -0.40
CA GLU A 83 -10.00 -22.01 -0.61
C GLU A 83 -9.61 -22.44 -2.02
N ALA A 84 -10.00 -21.67 -3.01
CA ALA A 84 -9.82 -22.02 -4.42
C ALA A 84 -8.39 -21.80 -4.94
N ILE A 85 -7.59 -20.93 -4.31
CA ILE A 85 -6.22 -20.61 -4.71
C ILE A 85 -5.28 -20.86 -3.53
N PRO A 86 -4.72 -22.08 -3.38
CA PRO A 86 -3.98 -22.50 -2.18
C PRO A 86 -2.70 -21.70 -1.88
N ASP A 87 -2.06 -21.12 -2.89
CA ASP A 87 -0.83 -20.32 -2.80
C ASP A 87 -1.07 -18.81 -2.71
N LEU A 88 -2.34 -18.37 -2.66
CA LEU A 88 -2.69 -16.97 -2.56
C LEU A 88 -2.51 -16.44 -1.14
N GLN A 89 -1.84 -15.30 -1.02
CA GLN A 89 -1.80 -14.46 0.17
C GLN A 89 -2.58 -13.17 -0.06
N LEU A 90 -3.42 -12.80 0.88
CA LEU A 90 -4.25 -11.61 0.78
C LEU A 90 -3.79 -10.52 1.75
N ARG A 91 -3.72 -9.30 1.24
CA ARG A 91 -3.76 -8.07 2.01
C ARG A 91 -5.16 -7.50 1.87
N LEU A 92 -5.84 -7.32 2.97
CA LEU A 92 -7.20 -6.80 2.95
C LEU A 92 -7.20 -5.34 3.39
N ASP A 93 -8.10 -4.54 2.84
CA ASP A 93 -8.19 -3.13 3.20
C ASP A 93 -9.65 -2.75 3.41
N ALA A 94 -10.00 -2.47 4.66
CA ALA A 94 -11.34 -2.09 5.08
C ALA A 94 -11.51 -0.57 5.18
N ASN A 95 -10.44 0.22 5.09
CA ASN A 95 -10.47 1.68 5.22
C ASN A 95 -11.34 2.16 6.41
N ARG A 96 -11.23 1.52 7.56
CA ARG A 96 -11.97 1.85 8.80
C ARG A 96 -13.50 1.75 8.66
N ALA A 97 -14.01 0.99 7.69
CA ALA A 97 -15.43 0.95 7.39
C ALA A 97 -16.26 0.19 8.44
N TRP A 98 -15.65 -0.69 9.23
CA TRP A 98 -16.39 -1.57 10.11
C TRP A 98 -16.51 -1.05 11.55
N THR A 99 -17.67 -1.37 12.14
CA THR A 99 -17.79 -1.42 13.60
C THR A 99 -17.18 -2.73 14.12
N PRO A 100 -16.83 -2.85 15.41
CA PRO A 100 -16.33 -4.11 15.99
C PRO A 100 -17.22 -5.32 15.67
N VAL A 101 -18.53 -5.14 15.73
CA VAL A 101 -19.49 -6.20 15.40
C VAL A 101 -19.38 -6.64 13.94
N LYS A 102 -19.29 -5.70 12.99
CA LYS A 102 -19.13 -6.02 11.57
C LYS A 102 -17.77 -6.70 11.29
N ALA A 103 -16.70 -6.25 11.91
CA ALA A 103 -15.39 -6.89 11.80
C ALA A 103 -15.42 -8.35 12.27
N LEU A 104 -16.07 -8.63 13.40
CA LEU A 104 -16.25 -10.01 13.89
C LEU A 104 -17.16 -10.83 12.98
N GLN A 105 -18.21 -10.23 12.40
CA GLN A 105 -19.04 -10.89 11.39
C GLN A 105 -18.23 -11.30 10.17
N PHE A 106 -17.37 -10.43 9.65
CA PHE A 106 -16.42 -10.78 8.57
C PHE A 106 -15.59 -12.02 8.95
N ALA A 107 -14.91 -11.98 10.11
CA ALA A 107 -14.03 -13.05 10.54
C ALA A 107 -14.73 -14.40 10.73
N LYS A 108 -16.02 -14.38 11.10
CA LYS A 108 -16.84 -15.59 11.28
C LYS A 108 -16.98 -16.38 9.97
N TYR A 109 -16.95 -15.72 8.82
CA TYR A 109 -17.10 -16.35 7.50
C TYR A 109 -15.76 -16.68 6.83
N VAL A 110 -14.64 -16.40 7.48
CA VAL A 110 -13.31 -16.83 7.05
C VAL A 110 -12.88 -18.05 7.87
N ASN A 111 -12.67 -19.18 7.19
CA ASN A 111 -12.22 -20.40 7.84
C ASN A 111 -10.94 -20.13 8.65
N PRO A 112 -10.89 -20.48 9.94
CA PRO A 112 -9.70 -20.29 10.77
C PRO A 112 -8.41 -20.84 10.16
N GLY A 113 -8.48 -21.97 9.45
CA GLY A 113 -7.35 -22.59 8.77
C GLY A 113 -6.76 -21.74 7.62
N TYR A 114 -7.51 -20.79 7.09
CA TYR A 114 -7.03 -19.90 6.01
C TYR A 114 -6.56 -18.55 6.51
N ARG A 115 -6.87 -18.17 7.73
CA ARG A 115 -6.56 -16.82 8.27
C ARG A 115 -5.08 -16.50 8.26
N GLN A 116 -4.20 -17.48 8.39
CA GLN A 116 -2.74 -17.29 8.28
C GLN A 116 -2.28 -16.83 6.89
N ARG A 117 -3.11 -17.00 5.84
CA ARG A 117 -2.87 -16.52 4.49
C ARG A 117 -3.45 -15.12 4.24
N ILE A 118 -4.10 -14.54 5.23
CA ILE A 118 -4.35 -13.09 5.30
C ILE A 118 -3.09 -12.51 5.93
N ALA A 119 -2.22 -11.94 5.10
CA ALA A 119 -0.98 -11.34 5.55
C ALA A 119 -1.25 -10.25 6.59
N PHE A 120 -2.27 -9.44 6.33
CA PHE A 120 -2.86 -8.46 7.25
C PHE A 120 -4.18 -7.90 6.72
N LEU A 121 -4.95 -7.32 7.62
CA LEU A 121 -6.12 -6.49 7.33
C LEU A 121 -5.82 -5.05 7.74
N GLU A 122 -5.80 -4.14 6.77
CA GLU A 122 -5.54 -2.71 7.01
C GLU A 122 -6.77 -2.07 7.67
N GLU A 123 -6.54 -1.41 8.82
CA GLU A 123 -7.50 -0.54 9.51
C GLU A 123 -8.96 -1.07 9.48
N PRO A 124 -9.25 -2.25 10.10
CA PRO A 124 -10.60 -2.80 10.05
C PRO A 124 -11.65 -1.89 10.69
N CYS A 125 -11.31 -1.24 11.79
CA CYS A 125 -12.21 -0.41 12.58
C CYS A 125 -11.74 1.05 12.64
N LYS A 126 -12.64 1.95 13.06
CA LYS A 126 -12.32 3.38 13.20
C LYS A 126 -11.30 3.65 14.28
N SER A 127 -11.33 2.92 15.39
CA SER A 127 -10.35 3.08 16.46
C SER A 127 -9.26 2.02 16.37
N ARG A 128 -8.06 2.39 16.80
CA ARG A 128 -6.94 1.44 16.90
C ARG A 128 -7.21 0.35 17.94
N ASP A 129 -7.90 0.69 19.04
CA ASP A 129 -8.26 -0.27 20.09
C ASP A 129 -9.20 -1.35 19.57
N ASP A 130 -10.27 -0.97 18.86
CA ASP A 130 -11.19 -1.90 18.25
C ASP A 130 -10.49 -2.82 17.22
N SER A 131 -9.55 -2.26 16.45
CA SER A 131 -8.78 -3.03 15.46
C SER A 131 -7.84 -4.05 16.15
N ARG A 132 -7.22 -3.68 17.26
CA ARG A 132 -6.39 -4.58 18.07
C ARG A 132 -7.23 -5.70 18.71
N GLU A 133 -8.37 -5.33 19.28
CA GLU A 133 -9.30 -6.29 19.88
C GLU A 133 -9.79 -7.31 18.84
N PHE A 134 -10.16 -6.83 17.65
CA PHE A 134 -10.49 -7.71 16.52
C PHE A 134 -9.36 -8.69 16.21
N SER A 135 -8.12 -8.23 16.10
CA SER A 135 -6.99 -9.10 15.82
C SER A 135 -6.78 -10.16 16.92
N GLN A 136 -6.87 -9.75 18.18
CA GLN A 136 -6.73 -10.66 19.33
C GLN A 136 -7.83 -11.74 19.36
N GLN A 137 -9.07 -11.36 19.08
CA GLN A 137 -10.20 -12.29 19.10
C GLN A 137 -10.20 -13.25 17.91
N THR A 138 -9.72 -12.81 16.75
CA THR A 138 -9.84 -13.59 15.51
C THR A 138 -8.57 -14.29 15.07
N GLY A 139 -7.41 -13.82 15.54
CA GLY A 139 -6.10 -14.25 15.05
C GLY A 139 -5.74 -13.72 13.66
N ILE A 140 -6.58 -12.85 13.07
CA ILE A 140 -6.26 -12.17 11.81
C ILE A 140 -5.33 -11.01 12.13
N ALA A 141 -4.14 -11.00 11.52
CA ALA A 141 -3.19 -9.92 11.67
C ALA A 141 -3.73 -8.61 11.07
N ILE A 142 -3.33 -7.48 11.65
CA ILE A 142 -3.71 -6.15 11.16
C ILE A 142 -2.49 -5.33 10.74
N ALA A 143 -2.74 -4.28 9.96
CA ALA A 143 -1.76 -3.28 9.57
C ALA A 143 -2.29 -1.87 9.81
N TRP A 144 -1.36 -0.94 10.06
CA TRP A 144 -1.66 0.48 10.13
C TRP A 144 -1.38 1.18 8.79
N ASP A 145 -2.31 1.99 8.32
CA ASP A 145 -2.19 2.90 7.17
C ASP A 145 -2.56 4.34 7.60
N GLU A 146 -3.84 4.61 7.78
CA GLU A 146 -4.31 5.95 8.17
C GLU A 146 -3.76 6.38 9.52
N SER A 147 -3.63 5.45 10.46
CA SER A 147 -3.09 5.71 11.81
C SER A 147 -1.69 6.27 11.79
N LEU A 148 -0.86 5.93 10.80
CA LEU A 148 0.51 6.46 10.66
C LEU A 148 0.56 7.99 10.55
N ARG A 149 -0.53 8.61 10.15
CA ARG A 149 -0.64 10.05 9.94
C ARG A 149 -1.29 10.79 11.12
N GLU A 150 -1.73 10.06 12.14
CA GLU A 150 -2.30 10.65 13.34
C GLU A 150 -1.19 11.24 14.22
N ALA A 151 -1.45 12.41 14.80
CA ALA A 151 -0.43 13.16 15.58
C ALA A 151 0.06 12.39 16.82
N ASP A 152 -0.77 11.53 17.37
CA ASP A 152 -0.48 10.70 18.55
C ASP A 152 0.09 9.32 18.19
N PHE A 153 0.22 8.98 16.91
CA PHE A 153 0.79 7.70 16.52
C PHE A 153 2.24 7.56 16.97
N ARG A 154 2.56 6.39 17.49
CA ARG A 154 3.93 6.02 17.89
C ARG A 154 4.21 4.61 17.39
N PHE A 155 5.41 4.39 16.88
CA PHE A 155 5.90 3.06 16.56
C PHE A 155 6.18 2.30 17.86
N VAL A 156 5.33 1.35 18.18
CA VAL A 156 5.45 0.45 19.33
C VAL A 156 5.08 -0.97 18.90
N ALA A 157 5.66 -1.96 19.57
CA ALA A 157 5.28 -3.34 19.33
C ALA A 157 3.89 -3.60 19.91
N GLU A 158 2.96 -4.02 19.07
CA GLU A 158 1.57 -4.28 19.45
C GLU A 158 1.17 -5.72 19.04
N PRO A 159 0.60 -6.51 19.95
CA PRO A 159 0.10 -7.85 19.58
C PRO A 159 -0.90 -7.78 18.43
N GLY A 160 -0.71 -8.65 17.43
CA GLY A 160 -1.61 -8.71 16.27
C GLY A 160 -1.28 -7.74 15.15
N VAL A 161 -0.52 -6.67 15.38
CA VAL A 161 -0.02 -5.78 14.33
C VAL A 161 1.20 -6.42 13.67
N ARG A 162 1.16 -6.60 12.36
CA ARG A 162 2.25 -7.23 11.60
C ARG A 162 2.86 -6.35 10.53
N ALA A 163 2.17 -5.30 10.13
CA ALA A 163 2.65 -4.44 9.05
C ALA A 163 2.25 -2.98 9.24
N VAL A 164 2.94 -2.13 8.51
CA VAL A 164 2.55 -0.74 8.27
C VAL A 164 2.56 -0.48 6.76
N VAL A 165 1.55 0.25 6.29
CA VAL A 165 1.42 0.67 4.91
C VAL A 165 1.86 2.12 4.80
N ILE A 166 3.03 2.33 4.21
CA ILE A 166 3.64 3.66 4.09
C ILE A 166 3.34 4.22 2.71
N LYS A 167 2.63 5.34 2.68
CA LYS A 167 2.36 6.10 1.46
C LYS A 167 3.27 7.33 1.43
N PRO A 168 4.41 7.28 0.72
CA PRO A 168 5.42 8.33 0.77
C PRO A 168 4.88 9.73 0.47
N THR A 169 4.00 9.85 -0.51
CA THR A 169 3.32 11.11 -0.88
C THR A 169 2.51 11.71 0.27
N LEU A 170 1.99 10.88 1.18
CA LEU A 170 1.24 11.32 2.36
C LEU A 170 2.12 11.42 3.62
N THR A 171 3.30 10.79 3.61
CA THR A 171 4.26 10.81 4.71
C THR A 171 5.04 12.13 4.75
N GLY A 172 5.48 12.59 3.59
CA GLY A 172 6.31 13.79 3.42
C GLY A 172 7.69 13.46 2.86
N SER A 173 8.77 14.08 3.36
CA SER A 173 10.10 13.93 2.76
C SER A 173 10.57 12.47 2.71
N LEU A 174 11.44 12.17 1.74
CA LEU A 174 12.08 10.86 1.60
C LEU A 174 12.77 10.43 2.91
N GLN A 175 13.39 11.38 3.63
CA GLN A 175 13.98 11.11 4.94
C GLN A 175 12.95 10.60 5.97
N LYS A 176 11.74 11.18 6.00
CA LYS A 176 10.66 10.69 6.88
C LYS A 176 10.23 9.28 6.50
N VAL A 177 10.14 8.98 5.20
CA VAL A 177 9.84 7.63 4.70
C VAL A 177 10.88 6.63 5.19
N GLN A 178 12.17 6.95 5.05
CA GLN A 178 13.27 6.11 5.56
C GLN A 178 13.16 5.87 7.07
N GLN A 179 12.85 6.93 7.84
CA GLN A 179 12.68 6.83 9.30
C GLN A 179 11.51 5.92 9.67
N GLN A 180 10.36 6.02 8.97
CA GLN A 180 9.21 5.16 9.22
C GLN A 180 9.50 3.69 8.89
N VAL A 181 10.17 3.41 7.76
CA VAL A 181 10.58 2.06 7.38
C VAL A 181 11.54 1.48 8.43
N ALA A 182 12.55 2.25 8.83
CA ALA A 182 13.51 1.82 9.86
C ALA A 182 12.82 1.54 11.20
N ALA A 183 11.89 2.41 11.62
CA ALA A 183 11.13 2.22 12.86
C ALA A 183 10.25 0.95 12.80
N ALA A 184 9.60 0.69 11.67
CA ALA A 184 8.81 -0.53 11.46
C ALA A 184 9.69 -1.79 11.56
N HIS A 185 10.81 -1.80 10.84
CA HIS A 185 11.74 -2.94 10.83
C HIS A 185 12.36 -3.19 12.21
N ALA A 186 12.67 -2.14 12.97
CA ALA A 186 13.18 -2.28 14.35
C ALA A 186 12.18 -2.98 15.29
N LEU A 187 10.90 -2.95 14.97
CA LEU A 187 9.84 -3.65 15.71
C LEU A 187 9.48 -5.02 15.10
N GLY A 188 10.19 -5.46 14.06
CA GLY A 188 9.87 -6.70 13.35
C GLY A 188 8.59 -6.60 12.49
N LEU A 189 8.11 -5.39 12.19
CA LEU A 189 6.96 -5.19 11.33
C LEU A 189 7.37 -5.16 9.85
N SER A 190 6.54 -5.70 8.98
CA SER A 190 6.67 -5.49 7.55
C SER A 190 6.30 -4.04 7.19
N ALA A 191 7.18 -3.37 6.45
CA ALA A 191 6.85 -2.08 5.84
C ALA A 191 6.46 -2.30 4.37
N VAL A 192 5.31 -1.81 3.98
CA VAL A 192 4.80 -1.87 2.60
C VAL A 192 4.82 -0.47 2.02
N ILE A 193 5.67 -0.23 1.02
CA ILE A 193 5.59 1.01 0.23
C ILE A 193 4.35 0.90 -0.66
N SER A 194 3.47 1.86 -0.54
CA SER A 194 2.20 1.89 -1.28
C SER A 194 1.99 3.23 -1.96
N SER A 195 1.31 3.20 -3.09
CA SER A 195 0.86 4.41 -3.78
C SER A 195 -0.37 5.01 -3.09
N SER A 196 -0.52 6.32 -3.29
CA SER A 196 -1.77 7.02 -3.09
C SER A 196 -2.51 7.08 -4.45
N ILE A 197 -2.33 8.15 -5.21
CA ILE A 197 -2.68 8.22 -6.65
C ILE A 197 -1.61 9.08 -7.28
N GLU A 198 -0.51 8.46 -7.71
CA GLU A 198 0.61 9.12 -8.34
C GLU A 198 0.60 8.94 -9.86
N SER A 199 1.20 9.89 -10.58
CA SER A 199 1.54 9.71 -11.99
C SER A 199 2.56 8.57 -12.17
N SER A 200 2.75 8.11 -13.41
CA SER A 200 3.77 7.09 -13.70
C SER A 200 5.17 7.52 -13.28
N LEU A 201 5.49 8.84 -13.36
CA LEU A 201 6.75 9.37 -12.82
C LEU A 201 6.88 9.09 -11.32
N GLY A 202 5.86 9.44 -10.53
CA GLY A 202 5.84 9.19 -9.10
C GLY A 202 5.87 7.70 -8.77
N LEU A 203 5.08 6.87 -9.48
CA LEU A 203 5.07 5.42 -9.29
C LEU A 203 6.45 4.78 -9.56
N THR A 204 7.17 5.22 -10.60
CA THR A 204 8.53 4.72 -10.85
C THR A 204 9.51 5.10 -9.73
N GLN A 205 9.34 6.28 -9.13
CA GLN A 205 10.11 6.67 -7.93
C GLN A 205 9.74 5.79 -6.73
N LEU A 206 8.45 5.51 -6.50
CA LEU A 206 8.02 4.60 -5.44
C LEU A 206 8.55 3.18 -5.65
N ALA A 207 8.59 2.68 -6.89
CA ALA A 207 9.17 1.37 -7.20
C ALA A 207 10.67 1.30 -6.85
N ARG A 208 11.41 2.39 -7.07
CA ARG A 208 12.83 2.50 -6.68
C ARG A 208 12.99 2.55 -5.16
N ILE A 209 12.14 3.32 -4.48
CA ILE A 209 12.11 3.37 -3.01
C ILE A 209 11.78 2.00 -2.41
N ALA A 210 10.82 1.27 -2.99
CA ALA A 210 10.46 -0.06 -2.54
C ALA A 210 11.63 -1.06 -2.70
N ALA A 211 12.28 -1.07 -3.85
CA ALA A 211 13.46 -1.91 -4.07
C ALA A 211 14.60 -1.60 -3.09
N TRP A 212 14.75 -0.35 -2.72
CA TRP A 212 15.79 0.10 -1.80
C TRP A 212 15.47 -0.20 -0.33
N LEU A 213 14.28 0.21 0.13
CA LEU A 213 13.96 0.22 1.56
C LEU A 213 13.22 -1.02 2.03
N THR A 214 12.47 -1.69 1.14
CA THR A 214 11.62 -2.83 1.47
C THR A 214 11.73 -3.98 0.46
N PRO A 215 12.97 -4.43 0.10
CA PRO A 215 13.20 -5.37 -1.02
C PRO A 215 12.54 -6.73 -0.84
N GLN A 216 12.19 -7.10 0.40
CA GLN A 216 11.53 -8.38 0.73
C GLN A 216 9.99 -8.29 0.68
N THR A 217 9.44 -7.10 0.39
CA THR A 217 8.00 -6.88 0.45
C THR A 217 7.49 -6.40 -0.91
N ILE A 218 6.56 -7.14 -1.51
CA ILE A 218 5.91 -6.69 -2.75
C ILE A 218 5.18 -5.36 -2.47
N PRO A 219 5.49 -4.28 -3.19
CA PRO A 219 4.85 -2.99 -2.95
C PRO A 219 3.39 -2.93 -3.42
N GLY A 220 2.63 -1.97 -2.91
CA GLY A 220 1.23 -1.71 -3.29
C GLY A 220 1.15 -0.59 -4.32
N LEU A 221 1.56 -0.81 -5.57
CA LEU A 221 1.70 0.24 -6.60
C LEU A 221 0.70 0.10 -7.77
N ASP A 222 -0.32 -0.75 -7.66
CA ASP A 222 -1.29 -1.01 -8.73
C ASP A 222 -2.39 0.08 -8.78
N THR A 223 -2.00 1.32 -9.07
CA THR A 223 -2.93 2.47 -9.15
C THR A 223 -2.86 3.20 -10.50
N LEU A 224 -1.95 2.84 -11.40
CA LEU A 224 -1.79 3.55 -12.66
C LEU A 224 -3.03 3.47 -13.56
N ALA A 225 -3.77 2.36 -13.50
CA ALA A 225 -5.01 2.19 -14.26
C ALA A 225 -6.11 3.22 -13.90
N LEU A 226 -5.97 3.92 -12.76
CA LEU A 226 -6.84 5.03 -12.38
C LEU A 226 -6.52 6.34 -13.12
N MET A 227 -5.41 6.38 -13.85
CA MET A 227 -4.95 7.53 -14.62
C MET A 227 -5.35 7.38 -16.09
N GLY A 228 -5.57 8.50 -16.80
CA GLY A 228 -5.85 8.49 -18.23
C GLY A 228 -4.59 8.44 -19.11
N ALA A 229 -3.42 8.72 -18.53
CA ALA A 229 -2.16 8.77 -19.25
C ALA A 229 -0.97 8.56 -18.29
N GLN A 230 0.18 8.29 -18.89
CA GLN A 230 1.47 8.27 -18.23
C GLN A 230 2.16 9.63 -18.35
N LEU A 231 3.06 9.94 -17.43
CA LEU A 231 3.80 11.20 -17.40
C LEU A 231 5.30 10.94 -17.38
N VAL A 232 6.01 11.41 -18.39
CA VAL A 232 7.47 11.44 -18.55
C VAL A 232 8.15 10.06 -18.54
N ARG A 233 7.73 9.15 -17.65
CA ARG A 233 8.30 7.81 -17.54
C ARG A 233 7.22 6.76 -17.77
N ALA A 234 7.55 5.78 -18.61
CA ALA A 234 6.71 4.62 -18.80
C ALA A 234 6.72 3.71 -17.56
N TRP A 235 5.54 3.25 -17.18
CA TRP A 235 5.39 2.11 -16.28
C TRP A 235 5.45 0.82 -17.12
N PRO A 236 6.20 -0.21 -16.71
CA PRO A 236 6.28 -1.46 -17.46
C PRO A 236 4.89 -2.04 -17.77
N GLU A 237 4.73 -2.55 -18.98
CA GLU A 237 3.51 -3.19 -19.47
C GLU A 237 2.27 -2.30 -19.57
N SER A 238 2.35 -1.02 -19.21
CA SER A 238 1.22 -0.11 -19.36
C SER A 238 1.03 0.29 -20.83
N THR A 239 -0.23 0.22 -21.29
CA THR A 239 -0.64 0.65 -22.63
C THR A 239 -1.21 2.08 -22.67
N LEU A 240 -1.23 2.78 -21.54
CA LEU A 240 -1.69 4.16 -21.48
C LEU A 240 -0.76 5.07 -22.27
N PRO A 241 -1.29 6.08 -22.98
CA PRO A 241 -0.47 7.07 -23.68
C PRO A 241 0.48 7.77 -22.71
N ILE A 242 1.66 8.15 -23.19
CA ILE A 242 2.66 8.86 -22.39
C ILE A 242 2.81 10.29 -22.91
N PHE A 243 2.78 11.25 -21.99
CA PHE A 243 3.15 12.64 -22.24
C PHE A 243 4.60 12.88 -21.84
N ASN A 244 5.41 13.36 -22.79
CA ASN A 244 6.79 13.74 -22.54
C ASN A 244 6.88 15.15 -21.97
N ALA A 245 8.05 15.50 -21.43
CA ALA A 245 8.22 16.79 -20.76
C ALA A 245 8.01 18.00 -21.68
N ASP A 246 8.32 17.86 -22.98
CA ASP A 246 8.15 18.89 -24.00
C ASP A 246 6.70 19.09 -24.46
N GLU A 247 5.82 18.12 -24.15
CA GLU A 247 4.39 18.20 -24.42
C GLU A 247 3.62 18.86 -23.26
N LEU A 248 4.30 19.17 -22.14
CA LEU A 248 3.70 19.78 -20.98
C LEU A 248 3.78 21.30 -21.05
N GLU A 249 2.68 21.98 -20.71
CA GLU A 249 2.65 23.42 -20.60
C GLU A 249 3.54 23.89 -19.43
N GLN A 250 4.48 24.79 -19.71
CA GLN A 250 5.29 25.42 -18.68
C GLN A 250 4.49 26.57 -18.05
N LEU A 251 4.12 26.42 -16.79
CA LEU A 251 3.28 27.40 -16.05
C LEU A 251 4.08 28.51 -15.36
N LEU A 252 5.44 28.46 -15.35
CA LEU A 252 6.33 29.42 -14.67
C LEU A 252 7.50 29.82 -15.57
#